data_2102a367e36c9c6a3dbe876fd99a0eca
#
_entry.id   2102a367e36c9c6a3dbe876fd99a0eca
#
_cell.length_a   1.000
_cell.length_b   1.000
_cell.length_c   1.000
_cell.angle_alpha   90.00
_cell.angle_beta   90.00
_cell.angle_gamma   90.00
#
_symmetry.space_group_name_H-M   'P 1'
#
loop_
_entity.id
_entity.type
_entity.pdbx_description
1 polymer ?
#
loop_
_entity_poly.entity_id
_entity_poly.type
_entity_poly.pdbx_seq_one_letter_code
_entity_poly.pdbx_strand_id
1 'polypeptide(L)'
;MAYINITDYNNIGREALDIVQQSDDQNRLLAEQYAIDYAAGYLRGRYDIAKTFAATGESRNMALVGCITDIALYRMCLNLPARMGLDKRKEQFDKAIEWLADVQKAAIILDLPGIIAPDGSESTAEPIRTGSGIRNDYFW
;
A
#
# COMPACT_ATOMS: atom_id res chain seq x y z
N MET A 1 15.68 7.12 -3.17
CA MET A 1 15.61 6.23 -2.01
C MET A 1 14.34 5.41 -2.08
N ALA A 2 14.43 4.13 -1.77
CA ALA A 2 13.27 3.25 -1.85
C ALA A 2 12.24 3.55 -0.75
N TYR A 3 10.99 3.41 -1.07
CA TYR A 3 9.90 3.61 -0.12
C TYR A 3 9.96 2.56 1.00
N ILE A 4 10.29 1.32 0.66
CA ILE A 4 10.41 0.21 1.60
C ILE A 4 11.89 -0.08 1.86
N ASN A 5 12.24 -0.37 3.10
CA ASN A 5 13.60 -0.72 3.48
C ASN A 5 13.62 -2.03 4.28
N ILE A 6 14.82 -2.54 4.57
CA ILE A 6 15.00 -3.82 5.27
C ILE A 6 14.37 -3.79 6.66
N THR A 7 14.41 -2.66 7.33
CA THR A 7 13.82 -2.52 8.67
C THR A 7 12.32 -2.80 8.66
N ASP A 8 11.64 -2.44 7.58
CA ASP A 8 10.20 -2.66 7.47
C ASP A 8 9.86 -4.15 7.50
N TYR A 9 10.67 -4.97 6.84
CA TYR A 9 10.49 -6.43 6.87
C TYR A 9 10.80 -6.99 8.25
N ASN A 10 11.85 -6.50 8.89
CA ASN A 10 12.22 -6.94 10.23
C ASN A 10 11.09 -6.69 11.24
N ASN A 11 10.36 -5.60 11.08
CA ASN A 11 9.23 -5.24 11.94
C ASN A 11 8.06 -6.20 11.81
N ILE A 12 7.93 -6.87 10.66
CA ILE A 12 6.88 -7.88 10.47
C ILE A 12 7.22 -9.16 11.22
N GLY A 13 8.48 -9.57 11.19
CA GLY A 13 8.94 -10.74 11.91
C GLY A 13 10.10 -11.44 11.23
N ARG A 14 10.61 -12.46 11.90
CA ARG A 14 11.79 -13.17 11.43
C ARG A 14 11.54 -13.92 10.11
N GLU A 15 10.35 -14.49 9.96
CA GLU A 15 10.02 -15.20 8.72
C GLU A 15 10.04 -14.28 7.51
N ALA A 16 9.57 -13.05 7.68
CA ALA A 16 9.61 -12.07 6.62
C ALA A 16 11.06 -11.74 6.23
N LEU A 17 11.91 -11.57 7.23
CA LEU A 17 13.32 -11.28 6.98
C LEU A 17 14.00 -12.45 6.28
N ASP A 18 13.68 -13.70 6.66
CA ASP A 18 14.21 -14.89 6.01
C ASP A 18 13.84 -14.94 4.52
N ILE A 19 12.60 -14.61 4.19
CA ILE A 19 12.15 -14.54 2.80
C ILE A 19 12.97 -13.50 2.01
N VAL A 20 13.17 -12.34 2.60
CA VAL A 20 13.96 -11.27 1.98
C VAL A 20 15.39 -11.72 1.75
N GLN A 21 15.99 -12.39 2.74
CA GLN A 21 17.36 -12.85 2.64
C GLN A 21 17.57 -13.96 1.61
N GLN A 22 16.54 -14.77 1.37
CA GLN A 22 16.60 -15.83 0.37
C GLN A 22 16.33 -15.30 -1.05
N SER A 23 15.68 -14.14 -1.16
CA SER A 23 15.44 -13.51 -2.45
C SER A 23 16.68 -12.72 -2.86
N ASP A 24 17.02 -12.74 -4.14
CA ASP A 24 18.10 -11.87 -4.59
C ASP A 24 17.61 -10.41 -4.64
N ASP A 25 18.57 -9.48 -4.73
CA ASP A 25 18.23 -8.06 -4.70
C ASP A 25 17.31 -7.65 -5.85
N GLN A 26 17.51 -8.23 -7.02
CA GLN A 26 16.68 -7.91 -8.17
C GLN A 26 15.24 -8.36 -7.96
N ASN A 27 15.02 -9.58 -7.49
CA ASN A 27 13.68 -10.08 -7.18
C ASN A 27 13.01 -9.25 -6.11
N ARG A 28 13.76 -8.84 -5.09
CA ARG A 28 13.24 -8.00 -4.02
C ARG A 28 12.78 -6.65 -4.57
N LEU A 29 13.61 -5.99 -5.37
CA LEU A 29 13.29 -4.69 -5.93
C LEU A 29 12.09 -4.75 -6.87
N LEU A 30 12.00 -5.79 -7.68
CA LEU A 30 10.86 -5.98 -8.57
C LEU A 30 9.57 -6.24 -7.78
N ALA A 31 9.66 -7.02 -6.70
CA ALA A 31 8.50 -7.28 -5.85
C ALA A 31 8.02 -6.01 -5.15
N GLU A 32 8.95 -5.19 -4.66
CA GLU A 32 8.63 -3.93 -4.02
C GLU A 32 7.99 -2.96 -5.02
N GLN A 33 8.53 -2.87 -6.22
CA GLN A 33 7.96 -2.01 -7.25
C GLN A 33 6.56 -2.48 -7.65
N TYR A 34 6.39 -3.80 -7.81
CA TYR A 34 5.08 -4.37 -8.09
C TYR A 34 4.07 -4.00 -7.00
N ALA A 35 4.48 -4.12 -5.74
CA ALA A 35 3.60 -3.80 -4.62
C ALA A 35 3.21 -2.33 -4.61
N ILE A 36 4.15 -1.44 -4.87
CA ILE A 36 3.90 0.00 -4.94
C ILE A 36 2.94 0.32 -6.09
N ASP A 37 3.17 -0.24 -7.26
CA ASP A 37 2.32 0.01 -8.42
C ASP A 37 0.91 -0.54 -8.20
N TYR A 38 0.81 -1.69 -7.55
CA TYR A 38 -0.47 -2.29 -7.23
C TYR A 38 -1.27 -1.39 -6.28
N ALA A 39 -0.63 -0.94 -5.21
CA ALA A 39 -1.26 -0.05 -4.24
C ALA A 39 -1.63 1.29 -4.88
N ALA A 40 -0.77 1.81 -5.74
CA ALA A 40 -1.03 3.08 -6.43
C ALA A 40 -2.32 3.03 -7.24
N GLY A 41 -2.66 1.89 -7.82
CA GLY A 41 -3.90 1.73 -8.55
C GLY A 41 -5.14 1.98 -7.71
N TYR A 42 -5.10 1.64 -6.42
CA TYR A 42 -6.21 1.88 -5.50
C TYR A 42 -6.22 3.31 -4.95
N LEU A 43 -5.07 3.95 -4.87
CA LEU A 43 -4.93 5.26 -4.21
C LEU A 43 -5.05 6.43 -5.19
N ARG A 44 -4.83 6.19 -6.46
CA ARG A 44 -4.63 7.25 -7.47
C ARG A 44 -5.80 8.20 -7.61
N GLY A 45 -7.01 7.74 -7.37
CA GLY A 45 -8.20 8.57 -7.51
C GLY A 45 -8.37 9.60 -6.41
N ARG A 46 -7.63 9.47 -5.31
CA ARG A 46 -7.84 10.30 -4.12
C ARG A 46 -6.56 10.93 -3.59
N TYR A 47 -5.42 10.25 -3.74
CA TYR A 47 -4.16 10.68 -3.15
C TYR A 47 -3.13 10.98 -4.23
N ASP A 48 -2.21 11.90 -3.92
CA ASP A 48 -1.09 12.22 -4.80
C ASP A 48 -0.04 11.11 -4.68
N ILE A 49 0.04 10.27 -5.70
CA ILE A 49 0.90 9.10 -5.70
C ILE A 49 2.37 9.48 -5.60
N ALA A 50 2.80 10.49 -6.36
CA ALA A 50 4.19 10.90 -6.36
C ALA A 50 4.63 11.37 -4.98
N LYS A 51 3.82 12.20 -4.32
CA LYS A 51 4.14 12.69 -2.97
C LYS A 51 4.08 11.56 -1.93
N THR A 52 3.09 10.67 -2.05
CA THR A 52 2.90 9.57 -1.12
C THR A 52 4.13 8.66 -1.10
N PHE A 53 4.62 8.27 -2.26
CA PHE A 53 5.74 7.32 -2.33
C PHE A 53 7.11 8.00 -2.37
N ALA A 54 7.16 9.33 -2.34
CA ALA A 54 8.41 10.06 -2.14
C ALA A 54 8.76 10.20 -0.66
N ALA A 55 7.82 9.95 0.24
CA ALA A 55 8.06 10.04 1.68
C ALA A 55 9.08 8.98 2.14
N THR A 56 9.86 9.32 3.14
CA THR A 56 10.90 8.42 3.69
C THR A 56 10.84 8.44 5.21
N GLY A 57 11.38 7.37 5.81
CA GLY A 57 11.48 7.28 7.26
C GLY A 57 10.11 7.38 7.95
N GLU A 58 10.06 8.22 8.95
CA GLU A 58 8.85 8.38 9.77
C GLU A 58 7.76 9.21 9.08
N SER A 59 8.09 9.87 7.97
CA SER A 59 7.08 10.61 7.22
C SER A 59 6.16 9.72 6.39
N ARG A 60 6.47 8.43 6.32
CA ARG A 60 5.63 7.45 5.61
C ARG A 60 4.41 7.07 6.46
N ASN A 61 3.29 6.77 5.80
CA ASN A 61 2.15 6.19 6.48
C ASN A 61 2.43 4.71 6.79
N MET A 62 2.54 4.34 8.05
CA MET A 62 2.98 3.01 8.43
C MET A 62 1.96 1.92 8.11
N ALA A 63 0.66 2.24 8.07
CA ALA A 63 -0.33 1.27 7.63
C ALA A 63 -0.15 0.94 6.15
N LEU A 64 0.15 1.94 5.35
CA LEU A 64 0.45 1.73 3.93
C LEU A 64 1.76 0.95 3.75
N VAL A 65 2.77 1.26 4.54
CA VAL A 65 4.04 0.50 4.53
C VAL A 65 3.77 -0.98 4.81
N GLY A 66 2.96 -1.28 5.83
CA GLY A 66 2.61 -2.65 6.16
C GLY A 66 1.89 -3.37 5.02
N CYS A 67 0.95 -2.68 4.39
CA CYS A 67 0.23 -3.22 3.24
C CYS A 67 1.18 -3.55 2.09
N ILE A 68 2.07 -2.63 1.75
CA ILE A 68 3.00 -2.81 0.64
C ILE A 68 4.00 -3.93 0.94
N THR A 69 4.49 -4.01 2.18
CA THR A 69 5.41 -5.09 2.54
C THR A 69 4.73 -6.46 2.48
N ASP A 70 3.46 -6.56 2.86
CA ASP A 70 2.73 -7.82 2.75
C ASP A 70 2.58 -8.26 1.29
N ILE A 71 2.29 -7.34 0.39
CA ILE A 71 2.19 -7.64 -1.04
C ILE A 71 3.55 -8.06 -1.60
N ALA A 72 4.60 -7.34 -1.24
CA ALA A 72 5.95 -7.63 -1.71
C ALA A 72 6.44 -9.00 -1.21
N LEU A 73 6.18 -9.32 0.06
CA LEU A 73 6.58 -10.60 0.65
C LEU A 73 5.88 -11.78 -0.03
N TYR A 74 4.60 -11.65 -0.30
CA TYR A 74 3.87 -12.69 -1.03
C TYR A 74 4.50 -12.90 -2.41
N ARG A 75 4.78 -11.82 -3.10
CA ARG A 75 5.40 -11.86 -4.44
C ARG A 75 6.78 -12.52 -4.39
N MET A 76 7.61 -12.17 -3.41
CA MET A 76 8.92 -12.80 -3.23
C MET A 76 8.78 -14.29 -2.91
N CYS A 77 7.82 -14.64 -2.04
CA CYS A 77 7.62 -16.02 -1.63
C CYS A 77 7.23 -16.92 -2.81
N LEU A 78 6.46 -16.40 -3.75
CA LEU A 78 6.07 -17.15 -4.95
C LEU A 78 7.28 -17.55 -5.79
N ASN A 79 8.35 -16.77 -5.75
CA ASN A 79 9.56 -17.02 -6.53
C ASN A 79 10.57 -17.90 -5.83
N LEU A 80 10.34 -18.25 -4.56
CA LEU A 80 11.26 -19.10 -3.82
C LEU A 80 10.92 -20.57 -4.02
N PRO A 81 11.93 -21.43 -4.22
CA PRO A 81 11.70 -22.86 -4.47
C PRO A 81 10.96 -23.56 -3.32
N ALA A 82 11.27 -23.18 -2.08
CA ALA A 82 10.66 -23.80 -0.91
C ALA A 82 9.28 -23.24 -0.58
N ARG A 83 8.94 -22.07 -1.11
CA ARG A 83 7.66 -21.39 -0.84
C ARG A 83 7.32 -21.35 0.66
N MET A 84 8.31 -20.99 1.47
CA MET A 84 8.16 -20.97 2.93
C MET A 84 7.01 -20.06 3.36
N GLY A 85 6.07 -20.63 4.11
CA GLY A 85 4.97 -19.87 4.67
C GLY A 85 4.05 -19.26 3.63
N LEU A 86 3.95 -19.88 2.44
CA LEU A 86 3.15 -19.33 1.35
C LEU A 86 1.70 -19.10 1.77
N ASP A 87 1.10 -20.03 2.51
CA ASP A 87 -0.30 -19.90 2.93
C ASP A 87 -0.49 -18.68 3.81
N LYS A 88 0.43 -18.45 4.75
CA LYS A 88 0.39 -17.29 5.63
C LYS A 88 0.58 -16.01 4.85
N ARG A 89 1.54 -16.01 3.90
CA ARG A 89 1.79 -14.83 3.06
C ARG A 89 0.58 -14.52 2.18
N LYS A 90 -0.08 -15.54 1.65
CA LYS A 90 -1.29 -15.36 0.86
C LYS A 90 -2.41 -14.77 1.70
N GLU A 91 -2.58 -15.24 2.93
CA GLU A 91 -3.57 -14.68 3.84
C GLU A 91 -3.31 -13.20 4.10
N GLN A 92 -2.06 -12.83 4.37
CA GLN A 92 -1.71 -11.43 4.58
C GLN A 92 -1.87 -10.60 3.30
N PHE A 93 -1.54 -11.19 2.16
CA PHE A 93 -1.77 -10.54 0.86
C PHE A 93 -3.26 -10.25 0.65
N ASP A 94 -4.12 -11.23 0.89
CA ASP A 94 -5.57 -11.06 0.72
C ASP A 94 -6.11 -9.96 1.65
N LYS A 95 -5.62 -9.90 2.89
CA LYS A 95 -5.98 -8.83 3.83
C LYS A 95 -5.51 -7.46 3.35
N ALA A 96 -4.31 -7.40 2.78
CA ALA A 96 -3.78 -6.15 2.24
C ALA A 96 -4.63 -5.64 1.08
N ILE A 97 -5.05 -6.52 0.18
CA ILE A 97 -5.90 -6.14 -0.95
C ILE A 97 -7.28 -5.68 -0.45
N GLU A 98 -7.84 -6.36 0.52
CA GLU A 98 -9.12 -5.97 1.12
C GLU A 98 -9.01 -4.59 1.74
N TRP A 99 -7.92 -4.32 2.46
CA TRP A 99 -7.66 -3.00 3.05
C TRP A 99 -7.57 -1.92 1.98
N LEU A 100 -6.83 -2.20 0.89
CA LEU A 100 -6.73 -1.25 -0.23
C LEU A 100 -8.09 -0.98 -0.88
N ALA A 101 -8.92 -2.01 -1.02
CA ALA A 101 -10.27 -1.83 -1.56
C ALA A 101 -11.11 -0.95 -0.65
N ASP A 102 -10.98 -1.11 0.67
CA ASP A 102 -11.68 -0.26 1.63
C ASP A 102 -11.20 1.18 1.57
N VAL A 103 -9.90 1.40 1.37
CA VAL A 103 -9.36 2.74 1.18
C VAL A 103 -9.91 3.36 -0.10
N GLN A 104 -9.98 2.59 -1.18
CA GLN A 104 -10.52 3.07 -2.45
C GLN A 104 -12.00 3.46 -2.32
N LYS A 105 -12.77 2.72 -1.55
CA LYS A 105 -14.18 3.00 -1.30
C LYS A 105 -14.39 4.11 -0.27
N ALA A 106 -13.32 4.63 0.30
CA ALA A 106 -13.35 5.63 1.37
C ALA A 106 -13.95 5.13 2.68
N ALA A 107 -14.04 3.83 2.87
CA ALA A 107 -14.36 3.25 4.18
C ALA A 107 -13.22 3.49 5.17
N ILE A 108 -11.99 3.61 4.66
CA ILE A 108 -10.80 3.98 5.42
C ILE A 108 -10.20 5.22 4.78
N ILE A 109 -9.95 6.24 5.59
CA ILE A 109 -9.31 7.48 5.14
C ILE A 109 -7.90 7.52 5.69
N LEU A 110 -6.93 7.71 4.80
CA LEU A 110 -5.52 7.75 5.18
C LEU A 110 -5.02 9.19 5.31
N ASP A 111 -4.05 9.38 6.17
CA ASP A 111 -3.35 10.66 6.31
C ASP A 111 -2.25 10.73 5.27
N LEU A 112 -2.61 11.02 4.03
CA LEU A 112 -1.71 11.09 2.89
C LEU A 112 -1.98 12.38 2.11
N PRO A 113 -0.97 12.87 1.36
CA PRO A 113 -1.18 14.05 0.50
C PRO A 113 -2.30 13.81 -0.49
N GLY A 114 -3.24 14.74 -0.54
CA GLY A 114 -4.34 14.69 -1.49
C GLY A 114 -3.95 15.23 -2.86
N ILE A 115 -4.82 15.03 -3.82
CA ILE A 115 -4.63 15.54 -5.17
C ILE A 115 -4.83 17.05 -5.15
N ILE A 116 -3.94 17.80 -5.84
CA ILE A 116 -4.05 19.25 -5.96
C ILE A 116 -5.07 19.57 -7.07
N ALA A 117 -6.09 20.34 -6.72
CA ALA A 117 -7.10 20.75 -7.68
C ALA A 117 -6.52 21.75 -8.69
N PRO A 118 -7.14 21.91 -9.88
CA PRO A 118 -6.65 22.83 -10.89
C PRO A 118 -6.54 24.28 -10.42
N ASP A 119 -7.29 24.68 -9.41
CA ASP A 119 -7.23 26.03 -8.83
C ASP A 119 -6.09 26.20 -7.82
N GLY A 120 -5.29 25.17 -7.60
CA GLY A 120 -4.17 25.20 -6.67
C GLY A 120 -4.51 24.75 -5.25
N SER A 121 -5.77 24.53 -4.94
CA SER A 121 -6.15 24.03 -3.63
C SER A 121 -5.99 22.51 -3.57
N GLU A 122 -5.62 22.00 -2.41
CA GLU A 122 -5.51 20.56 -2.22
C GLU A 122 -6.90 19.95 -2.12
N SER A 123 -7.16 18.95 -2.95
CA SER A 123 -8.38 18.18 -2.85
C SER A 123 -8.35 17.34 -1.58
N THR A 124 -9.38 17.42 -0.77
CA THR A 124 -9.44 16.59 0.43
C THR A 124 -9.76 15.16 0.07
N ALA A 125 -9.26 14.25 0.86
CA ALA A 125 -9.57 12.84 0.70
C ALA A 125 -10.92 12.46 1.32
N GLU A 126 -11.71 13.44 1.69
CA GLU A 126 -12.98 13.17 2.35
C GLU A 126 -13.97 12.58 1.36
N PRO A 127 -14.52 11.43 1.67
CA PRO A 127 -15.36 10.69 0.74
C PRO A 127 -16.76 11.27 0.62
N ILE A 128 -17.16 12.05 1.56
CA ILE A 128 -18.53 12.50 1.67
C ILE A 128 -18.61 13.98 1.62
N ARG A 129 -19.40 14.43 0.75
CA ARG A 129 -19.70 15.83 0.75
C ARG A 129 -20.76 16.14 -0.20
N THR A 130 -20.77 15.43 -0.31
CA THR A 130 -21.31 15.49 -0.92
C THR A 130 -21.89 15.13 -1.40
N GLY A 131 -21.74 14.87 -1.30
CA GLY A 131 -22.48 14.33 -1.24
C GLY A 131 -22.75 14.02 -1.64
N SER A 132 -22.87 14.20 -1.69
CA SER A 132 -23.43 13.76 -1.41
C SER A 132 -23.65 13.39 -1.50
N GLY A 133 -23.50 13.72 -1.79
CA GLY A 133 -23.97 13.28 -1.29
C GLY A 133 -24.21 12.81 -1.59
N ILE A 134 -24.26 12.85 -1.77
CA ILE A 134 -24.79 12.43 -1.44
C ILE A 134 -25.24 12.19 -1.56
N ARG A 135 -25.34 12.13 -1.78
CA ARG A 135 -26.11 11.99 -1.33
C ARG A 135 -26.68 11.73 -1.55
N ASN A 136 -26.63 11.85 -1.75
CA ASN A 136 -27.48 11.76 -1.44
C ASN A 136 -27.97 11.52 -1.67
N ASP A 137 -27.80 11.49 -1.70
CA ASP A 137 -28.57 11.35 -1.47
C ASP A 137 -29.05 10.96 -1.94
N TYR A 138 -28.97 10.75 -2.07
CA TYR A 138 -29.66 10.53 -2.01
C TYR A 138 -29.98 9.82 -2.23
N PHE A 139 -29.85 9.52 -2.32
CA PHE A 139 -30.38 9.19 -2.10
C PHE A 139 -30.75 8.75 -2.28
N TRP A 140 -30.22 8.60 -2.54
CA TRP A 140 -30.82 8.44 -2.05
C TRP A 140 -31.52 8.25 -2.32
#